data_80a0c4702a8679f683a245e973d86309
#
_entry.id   80a0c4702a8679f683a245e973d86309
#
_cell.length_a   1.000
_cell.length_b   1.000
_cell.length_c   1.000
_cell.angle_alpha   90.00
_cell.angle_beta   90.00
_cell.angle_gamma   90.00
#
_symmetry.space_group_name_H-M   'P 1'
#
loop_
_entity.id
_entity.type
_entity.pdbx_description
1 polymer ?
#
loop_
_entity_poly.entity_id
_entity_poly.type
_entity_poly.pdbx_seq_one_letter_code
_entity_poly.pdbx_strand_id
1 'polypeptide(L)'
;MVTIYLDKQVFSHLFNAREDKYVHLREKILSHKDEFIFFYSNGHLFDLQNDPTNLKFAEMEFMQSIVNGNRLIYENFKLGIIKQSPCDAFGTIGKIGDFSWLENVDFSQITEEQRNAINNIVDITIKGLKGELEFDWLTKRTPISEDELQVDKQTFISVIERIAYNFYENKESYKNIRDYTIAMYNPALITAEEESPFNEQLASSPLGLSFGELVKAALTQTGLSPIDPAIVYSIAYIFLDLFGVNKEARKKVRFRNMQTDSCHSFFGSFCDCIVSDDEGMRRKCKVLYKLFNIGTKVYSTDEFIEKFDKYGLS
;
A
#
# COMPACT_ATOMS: atom_id res chain seq x y z
N MET A 1 -20.10 -17.37 6.94
CA MET A 1 -19.64 -16.43 7.98
C MET A 1 -18.96 -15.30 7.23
N VAL A 2 -19.34 -14.05 7.48
CA VAL A 2 -18.83 -12.88 6.75
C VAL A 2 -17.46 -12.48 7.32
N THR A 3 -16.50 -12.25 6.44
CA THR A 3 -15.13 -11.84 6.80
C THR A 3 -14.99 -10.32 6.69
N ILE A 4 -14.43 -9.68 7.71
CA ILE A 4 -14.39 -8.21 7.81
C ILE A 4 -12.96 -7.76 8.13
N TYR A 5 -12.52 -6.77 7.40
CA TYR A 5 -11.27 -6.06 7.66
C TYR A 5 -11.59 -4.63 8.08
N LEU A 6 -11.35 -4.31 9.35
CA LEU A 6 -11.46 -2.94 9.85
C LEU A 6 -10.10 -2.26 9.71
N ASP A 7 -10.05 -1.08 9.10
CA ASP A 7 -8.85 -0.26 9.08
C ASP A 7 -8.41 0.12 10.51
N LYS A 8 -7.13 0.37 10.71
CA LYS A 8 -6.56 0.75 12.02
C LYS A 8 -7.26 1.97 12.62
N GLN A 9 -7.59 2.95 11.80
CA GLN A 9 -8.31 4.14 12.24
C GLN A 9 -9.68 3.79 12.86
N VAL A 10 -10.40 2.83 12.26
CA VAL A 10 -11.68 2.35 12.80
C VAL A 10 -11.48 1.69 14.17
N PHE A 11 -10.45 0.85 14.34
CA PHE A 11 -10.12 0.28 15.67
C PHE A 11 -9.83 1.37 16.69
N SER A 12 -9.09 2.42 16.33
CA SER A 12 -8.83 3.56 17.22
C SER A 12 -10.10 4.30 17.62
N HIS A 13 -11.02 4.50 16.68
CA HIS A 13 -12.31 5.14 16.97
C HIS A 13 -13.17 4.28 17.89
N LEU A 14 -13.24 2.98 17.66
CA LEU A 14 -13.95 2.02 18.52
C LEU A 14 -13.32 1.95 19.92
N PHE A 15 -12.00 1.97 20.03
CA PHE A 15 -11.28 1.97 21.30
C PHE A 15 -11.57 3.23 22.11
N ASN A 16 -11.43 4.40 21.47
CA ASN A 16 -11.63 5.69 22.14
C ASN A 16 -13.12 6.02 22.38
N ALA A 17 -14.03 5.46 21.59
CA ALA A 17 -15.48 5.62 21.69
C ALA A 17 -15.94 7.09 21.86
N ARG A 18 -15.33 8.02 21.09
CA ARG A 18 -15.55 9.47 21.24
C ARG A 18 -16.88 9.97 20.68
N GLU A 19 -17.46 9.21 19.77
CA GLU A 19 -18.75 9.52 19.13
C GLU A 19 -19.71 8.36 19.33
N ASP A 20 -21.00 8.66 19.47
CA ASP A 20 -22.06 7.67 19.74
C ASP A 20 -22.09 6.55 18.70
N LYS A 21 -21.82 6.86 17.43
CA LYS A 21 -21.77 5.84 16.37
C LYS A 21 -20.70 4.76 16.61
N TYR A 22 -19.53 5.14 17.14
CA TYR A 22 -18.48 4.17 17.45
C TYR A 22 -18.78 3.37 18.73
N VAL A 23 -19.45 3.98 19.71
CA VAL A 23 -19.98 3.25 20.89
C VAL A 23 -20.95 2.18 20.41
N HIS A 24 -21.93 2.57 19.61
CA HIS A 24 -22.96 1.67 19.07
C HIS A 24 -22.34 0.56 18.20
N LEU A 25 -21.43 0.90 17.28
CA LEU A 25 -20.75 -0.11 16.47
C LEU A 25 -19.92 -1.08 17.30
N ARG A 26 -19.20 -0.59 18.33
CA ARG A 26 -18.44 -1.43 19.23
C ARG A 26 -19.34 -2.44 19.96
N GLU A 27 -20.47 -1.99 20.49
CA GLU A 27 -21.44 -2.86 21.17
C GLU A 27 -21.98 -3.94 20.21
N LYS A 28 -22.34 -3.56 18.97
CA LYS A 28 -22.79 -4.50 17.95
C LYS A 28 -21.71 -5.53 17.62
N ILE A 29 -20.49 -5.10 17.34
CA ILE A 29 -19.38 -6.02 17.03
C ILE A 29 -19.15 -7.02 18.16
N LEU A 30 -19.11 -6.55 19.42
CA LEU A 30 -18.82 -7.41 20.57
C LEU A 30 -19.97 -8.39 20.88
N SER A 31 -21.23 -8.01 20.60
CA SER A 31 -22.40 -8.89 20.82
C SER A 31 -22.56 -9.93 19.70
N HIS A 32 -22.02 -9.71 18.49
CA HIS A 32 -22.18 -10.60 17.33
C HIS A 32 -20.85 -11.16 16.80
N LYS A 33 -19.79 -11.12 17.62
CA LYS A 33 -18.45 -11.56 17.22
C LYS A 33 -18.38 -13.03 16.76
N ASP A 34 -19.33 -13.85 17.15
CA ASP A 34 -19.40 -15.26 16.74
C ASP A 34 -20.04 -15.45 15.35
N GLU A 35 -20.62 -14.40 14.78
CA GLU A 35 -21.26 -14.41 13.45
C GLU A 35 -20.33 -13.88 12.36
N PHE A 36 -19.29 -13.13 12.75
CA PHE A 36 -18.30 -12.51 11.86
C PHE A 36 -16.89 -12.98 12.19
N ILE A 37 -16.04 -12.93 11.17
CA ILE A 37 -14.60 -13.12 11.34
C ILE A 37 -13.92 -11.79 11.04
N PHE A 38 -13.33 -11.20 12.07
CA PHE A 38 -12.52 -10.00 11.95
C PHE A 38 -11.05 -10.38 11.83
N PHE A 39 -10.36 -9.65 10.95
CA PHE A 39 -8.93 -9.86 10.69
C PHE A 39 -8.12 -8.60 10.99
N TYR A 40 -6.85 -8.83 11.32
CA TYR A 40 -5.82 -7.81 11.28
C TYR A 40 -4.61 -8.30 10.45
N SER A 41 -3.72 -7.39 10.11
CA SER A 41 -2.54 -7.67 9.31
C SER A 41 -1.35 -6.79 9.70
N ASN A 42 -0.26 -6.90 8.96
CA ASN A 42 0.91 -6.04 9.13
C ASN A 42 0.58 -4.54 8.99
N GLY A 43 -0.41 -4.16 8.19
CA GLY A 43 -0.84 -2.76 8.08
C GLY A 43 -1.17 -2.14 9.43
N HIS A 44 -1.94 -2.84 10.26
CA HIS A 44 -2.28 -2.38 11.62
C HIS A 44 -1.04 -2.21 12.51
N LEU A 45 -0.10 -3.16 12.41
CA LEU A 45 1.10 -3.15 13.22
C LEU A 45 2.04 -2.00 12.81
N PHE A 46 2.12 -1.71 11.51
CA PHE A 46 2.90 -0.57 11.00
C PHE A 46 2.33 0.77 11.48
N ASP A 47 1.01 0.92 11.51
CA ASP A 47 0.38 2.11 12.07
C ASP A 47 0.68 2.26 13.56
N LEU A 48 0.62 1.17 14.31
CA LEU A 48 0.93 1.16 15.74
C LEU A 48 2.41 1.43 16.04
N GLN A 49 3.33 1.08 15.13
CA GLN A 49 4.74 1.46 15.25
C GLN A 49 4.95 2.97 15.16
N ASN A 50 4.08 3.68 14.44
CA ASN A 50 4.13 5.13 14.30
C ASN A 50 3.54 5.87 15.52
N ASP A 51 2.80 5.20 16.40
CA ASP A 51 2.29 5.79 17.64
C ASP A 51 3.40 5.82 18.71
N PRO A 52 3.85 7.02 19.13
CA PRO A 52 4.89 7.15 20.16
C PRO A 52 4.37 6.88 21.58
N THR A 53 3.05 6.75 21.76
CA THR A 53 2.44 6.59 23.08
C THR A 53 2.36 5.12 23.51
N ASN A 54 2.25 4.90 24.81
CA ASN A 54 1.99 3.56 25.35
C ASN A 54 0.52 3.11 25.20
N LEU A 55 -0.37 3.99 24.76
CA LEU A 55 -1.77 3.66 24.51
C LEU A 55 -1.92 2.59 23.44
N LYS A 56 -0.96 2.46 22.51
CA LYS A 56 -0.94 1.40 21.50
C LYS A 56 -1.05 -0.01 22.07
N PHE A 57 -0.52 -0.27 23.27
CA PHE A 57 -0.63 -1.59 23.90
C PHE A 57 -2.07 -1.89 24.33
N ALA A 58 -2.74 -0.91 24.95
CA ALA A 58 -4.16 -1.05 25.31
C ALA A 58 -5.05 -1.14 24.06
N GLU A 59 -4.71 -0.42 22.98
CA GLU A 59 -5.40 -0.55 21.70
C GLU A 59 -5.20 -1.94 21.07
N MET A 60 -4.01 -2.53 21.15
CA MET A 60 -3.78 -3.91 20.68
C MET A 60 -4.56 -4.95 21.49
N GLU A 61 -4.68 -4.79 22.81
CA GLU A 61 -5.51 -5.65 23.66
C GLU A 61 -6.99 -5.53 23.27
N PHE A 62 -7.45 -4.31 22.99
CA PHE A 62 -8.80 -4.08 22.48
C PHE A 62 -9.00 -4.74 21.10
N MET A 63 -8.05 -4.56 20.17
CA MET A 63 -8.09 -5.25 18.87
C MET A 63 -8.19 -6.76 19.06
N GLN A 64 -7.40 -7.33 19.96
CA GLN A 64 -7.44 -8.77 20.28
C GLN A 64 -8.84 -9.24 20.67
N SER A 65 -9.60 -8.43 21.42
CA SER A 65 -10.97 -8.76 21.83
C SER A 65 -11.95 -8.89 20.67
N ILE A 66 -11.65 -8.23 19.53
CA ILE A 66 -12.45 -8.26 18.30
C ILE A 66 -11.94 -9.32 17.33
N VAL A 67 -10.64 -9.28 17.01
CA VAL A 67 -10.05 -10.13 15.95
C VAL A 67 -9.78 -11.56 16.43
N ASN A 68 -9.81 -11.82 17.73
CA ASN A 68 -9.55 -13.14 18.31
C ASN A 68 -8.27 -13.80 17.76
N GLY A 69 -7.23 -13.00 17.53
CA GLY A 69 -5.94 -13.44 17.00
C GLY A 69 -5.94 -13.85 15.52
N ASN A 70 -7.00 -13.58 14.76
CA ASN A 70 -7.03 -13.88 13.33
C ASN A 70 -6.12 -12.90 12.57
N ARG A 71 -4.91 -13.32 12.27
CA ARG A 71 -3.95 -12.54 11.50
C ARG A 71 -3.89 -13.02 10.06
N LEU A 72 -4.05 -12.07 9.12
CA LEU A 72 -3.71 -12.29 7.73
C LEU A 72 -2.19 -12.09 7.54
N ILE A 73 -1.57 -13.07 6.94
CA ILE A 73 -0.17 -13.02 6.51
C ILE A 73 -0.09 -13.29 5.03
N TYR A 74 0.96 -12.76 4.40
CA TYR A 74 1.24 -13.02 2.98
C TYR A 74 2.70 -13.38 2.83
N GLU A 75 2.96 -14.63 2.49
CA GLU A 75 4.30 -15.18 2.38
C GLU A 75 4.37 -16.16 1.21
N ASN A 76 5.48 -16.18 0.50
CA ASN A 76 5.71 -17.08 -0.62
C ASN A 76 4.57 -17.04 -1.66
N PHE A 77 4.11 -15.85 -2.02
CA PHE A 77 3.00 -15.60 -2.97
C PHE A 77 1.64 -16.14 -2.51
N LYS A 78 1.47 -16.44 -1.23
CA LYS A 78 0.23 -17.01 -0.71
C LYS A 78 -0.28 -16.25 0.51
N LEU A 79 -1.59 -16.03 0.50
CA LEU A 79 -2.29 -15.59 1.69
C LEU A 79 -2.39 -16.74 2.67
N GLY A 80 -2.09 -16.46 3.93
CA GLY A 80 -2.30 -17.35 5.06
C GLY A 80 -3.10 -16.69 6.17
N ILE A 81 -3.73 -17.51 6.98
CA ILE A 81 -4.38 -17.08 8.23
C ILE A 81 -3.69 -17.83 9.37
N ILE A 82 -3.19 -17.07 10.35
CA ILE A 82 -2.58 -17.66 11.56
C ILE A 82 -3.28 -17.12 12.81
N LYS A 83 -3.16 -17.87 13.89
CA LYS A 83 -3.61 -17.44 15.21
C LYS A 83 -2.44 -16.82 15.95
N GLN A 84 -2.44 -15.50 16.05
CA GLN A 84 -1.43 -14.74 16.78
C GLN A 84 -2.06 -13.48 17.36
N SER A 85 -1.70 -13.12 18.59
CA SER A 85 -2.20 -11.85 19.16
C SER A 85 -1.52 -10.64 18.51
N PRO A 86 -2.21 -9.48 18.42
CA PRO A 86 -1.57 -8.24 17.93
C PRO A 86 -0.31 -7.88 18.72
N CYS A 87 -0.27 -8.08 20.04
CA CYS A 87 0.90 -7.79 20.88
C CYS A 87 2.09 -8.68 20.53
N ASP A 88 1.88 -10.00 20.37
CA ASP A 88 2.96 -10.93 20.00
C ASP A 88 3.49 -10.62 18.60
N ALA A 89 2.58 -10.34 17.66
CA ALA A 89 2.93 -9.97 16.31
C ALA A 89 3.73 -8.65 16.26
N PHE A 90 3.34 -7.66 17.05
CA PHE A 90 4.02 -6.36 17.12
C PHE A 90 5.47 -6.48 17.59
N GLY A 91 5.75 -7.40 18.52
CA GLY A 91 7.09 -7.67 19.00
C GLY A 91 8.03 -8.31 17.97
N THR A 92 7.48 -8.90 16.91
CA THR A 92 8.25 -9.67 15.91
C THR A 92 8.30 -9.02 14.54
N ILE A 93 7.45 -8.01 14.27
CA ILE A 93 7.42 -7.36 12.96
C ILE A 93 8.59 -6.37 12.80
N GLY A 94 9.26 -6.42 11.64
CA GLY A 94 10.22 -5.41 11.23
C GLY A 94 9.59 -4.03 11.05
N LYS A 95 10.44 -3.00 10.97
CA LYS A 95 9.96 -1.65 10.68
C LYS A 95 9.72 -1.48 9.18
N ILE A 96 8.67 -0.75 8.84
CA ILE A 96 8.46 -0.33 7.45
C ILE A 96 9.63 0.54 6.98
N GLY A 97 10.21 0.22 5.82
CA GLY A 97 11.41 0.91 5.32
C GLY A 97 12.71 0.45 5.97
N ASP A 98 12.71 -0.66 6.71
CA ASP A 98 13.94 -1.29 7.20
C ASP A 98 14.54 -2.14 6.08
N PHE A 99 15.72 -1.74 5.61
CA PHE A 99 16.47 -2.41 4.55
C PHE A 99 17.72 -3.14 5.07
N SER A 100 17.88 -3.30 6.39
CA SER A 100 19.02 -3.98 7.01
C SER A 100 19.25 -5.41 6.49
N TRP A 101 18.18 -6.05 6.00
CA TRP A 101 18.27 -7.37 5.37
C TRP A 101 19.15 -7.39 4.11
N LEU A 102 19.38 -6.25 3.44
CA LEU A 102 20.25 -6.14 2.27
C LEU A 102 21.70 -6.48 2.59
N GLU A 103 22.15 -6.27 3.82
CA GLU A 103 23.50 -6.63 4.25
C GLU A 103 23.75 -8.13 4.15
N ASN A 104 22.70 -8.93 4.29
CA ASN A 104 22.74 -10.39 4.25
C ASN A 104 22.53 -10.97 2.85
N VAL A 105 22.27 -10.15 1.82
CA VAL A 105 22.09 -10.63 0.45
C VAL A 105 23.43 -11.13 -0.09
N ASP A 106 23.46 -12.37 -0.54
CA ASP A 106 24.60 -12.95 -1.24
C ASP A 106 24.56 -12.57 -2.73
N PHE A 107 25.30 -11.54 -3.09
CA PHE A 107 25.37 -11.04 -4.46
C PHE A 107 26.02 -12.04 -5.44
N SER A 108 26.73 -13.07 -4.95
CA SER A 108 27.29 -14.11 -5.82
C SER A 108 26.21 -15.05 -6.37
N GLN A 109 25.05 -15.12 -5.70
CA GLN A 109 23.91 -15.95 -6.09
C GLN A 109 22.90 -15.22 -6.98
N ILE A 110 23.10 -13.92 -7.20
CA ILE A 110 22.22 -13.12 -8.04
C ILE A 110 22.45 -13.50 -9.51
N THR A 111 21.36 -13.87 -10.21
CA THR A 111 21.41 -14.17 -11.64
C THR A 111 21.75 -12.92 -12.44
N GLU A 112 22.23 -13.09 -13.67
CA GLU A 112 22.50 -11.97 -14.57
C GLU A 112 21.26 -11.12 -14.84
N GLU A 113 20.10 -11.75 -14.99
CA GLU A 113 18.81 -11.10 -15.17
C GLU A 113 18.44 -10.23 -13.95
N GLN A 114 18.63 -10.76 -12.74
CA GLN A 114 18.42 -10.01 -11.49
C GLN A 114 19.42 -8.85 -11.36
N ARG A 115 20.67 -9.04 -11.75
CA ARG A 115 21.71 -8.01 -11.75
C ARG A 115 21.34 -6.86 -12.70
N ASN A 116 20.88 -7.18 -13.91
CA ASN A 116 20.43 -6.20 -14.88
C ASN A 116 19.20 -5.41 -14.37
N ALA A 117 18.27 -6.07 -13.68
CA ALA A 117 17.15 -5.41 -13.04
C ALA A 117 17.60 -4.42 -11.95
N ILE A 118 18.53 -4.84 -11.10
CA ILE A 118 19.13 -3.99 -10.06
C ILE A 118 19.79 -2.76 -10.67
N ASN A 119 20.60 -2.96 -11.70
CA ASN A 119 21.30 -1.90 -12.42
C ASN A 119 20.31 -0.88 -13.03
N ASN A 120 19.22 -1.36 -13.63
CA ASN A 120 18.16 -0.50 -14.16
C ASN A 120 17.49 0.35 -13.06
N ILE A 121 17.17 -0.25 -11.92
CA ILE A 121 16.58 0.47 -10.77
C ILE A 121 17.55 1.53 -10.25
N VAL A 122 18.83 1.17 -10.13
CA VAL A 122 19.90 2.09 -9.70
C VAL A 122 20.03 3.26 -10.65
N ASP A 123 20.10 3.02 -11.96
CA ASP A 123 20.24 4.05 -12.97
C ASP A 123 19.05 5.02 -13.00
N ILE A 124 17.82 4.47 -13.00
CA ILE A 124 16.58 5.27 -12.93
C ILE A 124 16.58 6.14 -11.66
N THR A 125 17.00 5.57 -10.54
CA THR A 125 17.04 6.31 -9.28
C THR A 125 18.07 7.41 -9.28
N ILE A 126 19.28 7.14 -9.80
CA ILE A 126 20.34 8.14 -9.91
C ILE A 126 19.91 9.29 -10.83
N LYS A 127 19.33 8.98 -11.99
CA LYS A 127 18.80 9.99 -12.92
C LYS A 127 17.67 10.82 -12.29
N GLY A 128 16.76 10.17 -11.55
CA GLY A 128 15.71 10.85 -10.81
C GLY A 128 16.21 11.80 -9.74
N LEU A 129 17.20 11.36 -8.98
CA LEU A 129 17.81 12.19 -7.92
C LEU A 129 18.59 13.38 -8.47
N LYS A 130 19.10 13.29 -9.68
CA LYS A 130 19.82 14.40 -10.36
C LYS A 130 18.89 15.40 -11.04
N GLY A 131 17.56 15.14 -11.07
CA GLY A 131 16.61 15.94 -11.83
C GLY A 131 16.73 15.76 -13.35
N GLU A 132 17.43 14.72 -13.80
CA GLU A 132 17.67 14.40 -15.20
C GLU A 132 16.58 13.48 -15.78
N LEU A 133 15.53 13.17 -15.02
CA LEU A 133 14.40 12.39 -15.50
C LEU A 133 13.56 13.25 -16.45
N GLU A 134 13.90 13.19 -17.71
CA GLU A 134 12.91 13.32 -18.76
C GLU A 134 12.13 12.00 -18.80
N PHE A 135 10.79 12.04 -18.76
CA PHE A 135 9.92 10.85 -18.76
C PHE A 135 9.98 10.02 -20.06
N ASP A 136 10.89 10.35 -20.97
CA ASP A 136 11.25 9.55 -22.15
C ASP A 136 11.74 8.12 -21.82
N TRP A 137 12.06 7.85 -20.54
CA TRP A 137 12.49 6.51 -20.11
C TRP A 137 11.37 5.45 -20.24
N LEU A 138 10.10 5.84 -20.23
CA LEU A 138 8.98 4.93 -20.48
C LEU A 138 8.92 4.49 -21.95
N THR A 139 9.46 5.26 -22.86
CA THR A 139 9.32 5.05 -24.31
C THR A 139 10.63 4.72 -25.03
N LYS A 140 11.79 5.07 -24.48
CA LYS A 140 13.10 4.86 -25.11
C LYS A 140 14.04 4.06 -24.22
N ARG A 141 14.31 2.82 -24.61
CA ARG A 141 15.43 2.05 -24.08
C ARG A 141 16.72 2.62 -24.66
N THR A 142 17.51 3.29 -23.85
CA THR A 142 18.94 3.47 -24.19
C THR A 142 19.65 2.18 -23.73
N PRO A 143 20.32 1.45 -24.62
CA PRO A 143 21.17 0.34 -24.20
C PRO A 143 22.32 0.91 -23.36
N ILE A 144 22.39 0.50 -22.10
CA ILE A 144 23.54 0.78 -21.25
C ILE A 144 24.61 -0.25 -21.68
N SER A 145 25.82 0.21 -21.98
CA SER A 145 26.89 -0.69 -22.37
C SER A 145 27.26 -1.60 -21.20
N GLU A 146 27.50 -2.87 -21.47
CA GLU A 146 27.84 -3.91 -20.46
C GLU A 146 29.07 -3.53 -19.61
N ASP A 147 29.95 -2.65 -20.09
CA ASP A 147 31.17 -2.22 -19.41
C ASP A 147 30.97 -1.12 -18.36
N GLU A 148 29.81 -0.45 -18.32
CA GLU A 148 29.56 0.72 -17.45
C GLU A 148 28.91 0.38 -16.11
N LEU A 149 28.45 -0.86 -15.87
CA LEU A 149 27.61 -1.21 -14.74
C LEU A 149 28.00 -2.51 -14.03
N GLN A 150 29.21 -2.60 -13.52
CA GLN A 150 29.48 -3.48 -12.38
C GLN A 150 29.10 -2.77 -11.09
N VAL A 151 27.80 -2.74 -10.76
CA VAL A 151 27.36 -2.30 -9.44
C VAL A 151 27.77 -3.38 -8.45
N ASP A 152 28.77 -3.07 -7.64
CA ASP A 152 29.14 -3.92 -6.52
C ASP A 152 28.06 -3.85 -5.41
N LYS A 153 28.14 -4.77 -4.45
CA LYS A 153 27.23 -4.85 -3.31
C LYS A 153 27.13 -3.51 -2.56
N GLN A 154 28.26 -2.83 -2.36
CA GLN A 154 28.32 -1.59 -1.59
C GLN A 154 27.62 -0.44 -2.30
N THR A 155 27.82 -0.32 -3.60
CA THR A 155 27.12 0.67 -4.43
C THR A 155 25.61 0.43 -4.42
N PHE A 156 25.17 -0.83 -4.55
CA PHE A 156 23.76 -1.19 -4.50
C PHE A 156 23.14 -0.81 -3.13
N ILE A 157 23.77 -1.22 -2.02
CA ILE A 157 23.31 -0.87 -0.67
C ILE A 157 23.19 0.64 -0.52
N SER A 158 24.21 1.40 -0.91
CA SER A 158 24.21 2.86 -0.79
C SER A 158 23.11 3.54 -1.62
N VAL A 159 22.75 2.98 -2.78
CA VAL A 159 21.65 3.46 -3.62
C VAL A 159 20.31 3.16 -2.96
N ILE A 160 20.11 1.94 -2.46
CA ILE A 160 18.86 1.59 -1.77
C ILE A 160 18.69 2.43 -0.49
N GLU A 161 19.75 2.65 0.30
CA GLU A 161 19.71 3.53 1.46
C GLU A 161 19.33 4.97 1.07
N ARG A 162 19.84 5.47 -0.06
CA ARG A 162 19.50 6.80 -0.57
C ARG A 162 18.07 6.87 -1.06
N ILE A 163 17.56 5.84 -1.73
CA ILE A 163 16.14 5.70 -2.08
C ILE A 163 15.31 5.71 -0.81
N ALA A 164 15.64 4.86 0.15
CA ALA A 164 14.95 4.77 1.43
C ALA A 164 14.91 6.13 2.13
N TYR A 165 16.04 6.81 2.24
CA TYR A 165 16.11 8.14 2.84
C TYR A 165 15.17 9.13 2.12
N ASN A 166 15.21 9.20 0.80
CA ASN A 166 14.40 10.16 0.04
C ASN A 166 12.90 9.88 0.12
N PHE A 167 12.50 8.62 0.22
CA PHE A 167 11.07 8.27 0.30
C PHE A 167 10.54 8.26 1.74
N TYR A 168 11.32 7.78 2.71
CA TYR A 168 10.83 7.56 4.07
C TYR A 168 11.21 8.70 5.04
N GLU A 169 12.40 9.26 4.92
CA GLU A 169 12.90 10.29 5.83
C GLU A 169 12.76 11.71 5.26
N ASN A 170 13.05 11.91 3.99
CA ASN A 170 12.89 13.20 3.34
C ASN A 170 11.45 13.41 2.86
N LYS A 171 10.65 14.02 3.73
CA LYS A 171 9.22 14.26 3.49
C LYS A 171 8.90 15.08 2.23
N GLU A 172 9.84 15.87 1.74
CA GLU A 172 9.60 16.74 0.57
C GLU A 172 9.87 16.02 -0.76
N SER A 173 10.77 15.04 -0.80
CA SER A 173 11.09 14.33 -2.05
C SER A 173 9.87 13.67 -2.67
N TYR A 174 9.14 12.88 -1.90
CA TYR A 174 7.92 12.23 -2.41
C TYR A 174 6.84 13.22 -2.85
N LYS A 175 6.65 14.29 -2.07
CA LYS A 175 5.69 15.35 -2.42
C LYS A 175 6.05 16.04 -3.73
N ASN A 176 7.33 16.32 -3.94
CA ASN A 176 7.80 16.98 -5.16
C ASN A 176 7.60 16.07 -6.39
N ILE A 177 7.91 14.77 -6.28
CA ILE A 177 7.65 13.80 -7.34
C ILE A 177 6.15 13.75 -7.66
N ARG A 178 5.31 13.66 -6.64
CA ARG A 178 3.85 13.65 -6.80
C ARG A 178 3.34 14.93 -7.45
N ASP A 179 3.76 16.10 -6.96
CA ASP A 179 3.32 17.39 -7.50
C ASP A 179 3.75 17.54 -8.97
N TYR A 180 4.95 17.09 -9.32
CA TYR A 180 5.44 17.06 -10.70
C TYR A 180 4.62 16.13 -11.58
N THR A 181 4.37 14.90 -11.13
CA THR A 181 3.57 13.92 -11.88
C THR A 181 2.15 14.44 -12.11
N ILE A 182 1.54 15.02 -11.09
CA ILE A 182 0.23 15.64 -11.21
C ILE A 182 0.25 16.80 -12.20
N ALA A 183 1.23 17.68 -12.15
CA ALA A 183 1.32 18.81 -13.07
C ALA A 183 1.46 18.37 -14.54
N MET A 184 2.22 17.30 -14.78
CA MET A 184 2.46 16.77 -16.13
C MET A 184 1.25 16.06 -16.73
N TYR A 185 0.52 15.26 -15.92
CA TYR A 185 -0.46 14.31 -16.45
C TYR A 185 -1.91 14.63 -16.07
N ASN A 186 -2.16 15.62 -15.24
CA ASN A 186 -3.38 15.73 -14.47
C ASN A 186 -4.49 16.65 -14.91
N PRO A 187 -4.48 17.54 -15.86
CA PRO A 187 -5.71 18.27 -16.16
C PRO A 187 -6.90 17.35 -16.51
N ALA A 188 -6.61 16.12 -16.98
CA ALA A 188 -7.61 15.12 -17.34
C ALA A 188 -7.97 14.12 -16.22
N LEU A 189 -7.09 13.90 -15.23
CA LEU A 189 -7.25 12.81 -14.26
C LEU A 189 -7.97 13.22 -12.97
N ILE A 190 -8.00 14.51 -12.63
CA ILE A 190 -8.63 15.02 -11.39
C ILE A 190 -10.14 14.84 -11.40
N THR A 191 -10.77 14.78 -12.56
CA THR A 191 -12.22 14.65 -12.70
C THR A 191 -12.74 13.23 -12.73
N ALA A 192 -11.86 12.22 -12.68
CA ALA A 192 -12.24 10.81 -12.62
C ALA A 192 -12.79 10.48 -11.23
N GLU A 193 -13.96 11.00 -10.91
CA GLU A 193 -14.73 10.61 -9.71
C GLU A 193 -15.30 9.19 -9.83
N GLU A 194 -15.34 8.62 -11.04
CA GLU A 194 -15.91 7.31 -11.32
C GLU A 194 -14.98 6.42 -12.16
N GLU A 195 -14.94 5.21 -11.81
CA GLU A 195 -14.13 4.03 -12.09
C GLU A 195 -13.83 3.69 -13.58
N SER A 196 -14.60 4.17 -14.53
CA SER A 196 -14.41 3.90 -15.97
C SER A 196 -13.48 4.89 -16.67
N PRO A 197 -13.51 6.20 -16.33
CA PRO A 197 -12.75 7.20 -17.06
C PRO A 197 -11.22 7.12 -16.85
N PHE A 198 -10.76 6.55 -15.72
CA PHE A 198 -9.33 6.60 -15.37
C PHE A 198 -8.45 5.85 -16.38
N ASN A 199 -8.81 4.63 -16.76
CA ASN A 199 -8.06 3.85 -17.76
C ASN A 199 -8.08 4.52 -19.15
N GLU A 200 -9.24 5.01 -19.56
CA GLU A 200 -9.43 5.67 -20.86
C GLU A 200 -8.75 7.03 -20.90
N GLN A 201 -8.83 7.78 -19.82
CA GLN A 201 -8.17 9.09 -19.69
C GLN A 201 -6.65 8.95 -19.66
N LEU A 202 -6.13 7.94 -18.96
CA LEU A 202 -4.69 7.69 -18.93
C LEU A 202 -4.18 7.23 -20.31
N ALA A 203 -4.91 6.37 -21.00
CA ALA A 203 -4.59 5.96 -22.37
C ALA A 203 -4.64 7.11 -23.36
N SER A 204 -5.52 8.10 -23.14
CA SER A 204 -5.64 9.33 -23.94
C SER A 204 -4.65 10.44 -23.54
N SER A 205 -3.91 10.23 -22.44
CA SER A 205 -2.88 11.17 -21.97
C SER A 205 -1.60 11.08 -22.83
N PRO A 206 -0.64 11.99 -22.65
CA PRO A 206 0.68 11.87 -23.31
C PRO A 206 1.42 10.56 -23.04
N LEU A 207 1.06 9.81 -22.00
CA LEU A 207 1.59 8.47 -21.74
C LEU A 207 1.13 7.43 -22.77
N GLY A 208 -0.07 7.59 -23.35
CA GLY A 208 -0.62 6.65 -24.32
C GLY A 208 -0.80 5.21 -23.82
N LEU A 209 -0.83 5.01 -22.49
CA LEU A 209 -0.92 3.70 -21.85
C LEU A 209 -2.15 3.66 -20.94
N SER A 210 -2.85 2.54 -20.94
CA SER A 210 -3.83 2.26 -19.89
C SER A 210 -3.13 2.08 -18.54
N PHE A 211 -3.87 2.21 -17.45
CA PHE A 211 -3.29 2.02 -16.11
C PHE A 211 -2.67 0.63 -15.92
N GLY A 212 -3.32 -0.41 -16.43
CA GLY A 212 -2.79 -1.77 -16.39
C GLY A 212 -1.50 -1.93 -17.18
N GLU A 213 -1.40 -1.30 -18.37
CA GLU A 213 -0.17 -1.29 -19.17
C GLU A 213 0.95 -0.52 -18.47
N LEU A 214 0.65 0.60 -17.80
CA LEU A 214 1.62 1.36 -17.02
C LEU A 214 2.18 0.54 -15.85
N VAL A 215 1.31 -0.10 -15.08
CA VAL A 215 1.73 -0.99 -13.98
C VAL A 215 2.59 -2.14 -14.51
N LYS A 216 2.18 -2.77 -15.62
CA LYS A 216 2.94 -3.83 -16.27
C LYS A 216 4.30 -3.33 -16.77
N ALA A 217 4.35 -2.15 -17.38
CA ALA A 217 5.61 -1.55 -17.86
C ALA A 217 6.58 -1.30 -16.69
N ALA A 218 6.09 -0.73 -15.58
CA ALA A 218 6.89 -0.51 -14.39
C ALA A 218 7.45 -1.84 -13.82
N LEU A 219 6.62 -2.87 -13.77
CA LEU A 219 7.05 -4.20 -13.29
C LEU A 219 8.06 -4.86 -14.22
N THR A 220 7.88 -4.73 -15.53
CA THR A 220 8.83 -5.26 -16.52
C THR A 220 10.22 -4.63 -16.35
N GLN A 221 10.28 -3.36 -15.95
CA GLN A 221 11.57 -2.68 -15.69
C GLN A 221 12.27 -3.23 -14.44
N THR A 222 11.55 -3.84 -13.50
CA THR A 222 12.20 -4.43 -12.31
C THR A 222 12.94 -5.73 -12.60
N GLY A 223 12.65 -6.40 -13.72
CA GLY A 223 13.24 -7.71 -14.06
C GLY A 223 12.84 -8.84 -13.09
N LEU A 224 11.89 -8.61 -12.19
CA LEU A 224 11.41 -9.62 -11.25
C LEU A 224 10.56 -10.66 -12.00
N SER A 225 10.89 -11.94 -11.82
CA SER A 225 10.11 -13.07 -12.34
C SER A 225 10.22 -14.27 -11.37
N PRO A 226 9.12 -14.86 -10.91
CA PRO A 226 7.73 -14.41 -11.07
C PRO A 226 7.43 -13.13 -10.32
N ILE A 227 6.49 -12.32 -10.82
CA ILE A 227 6.09 -11.07 -10.17
C ILE A 227 5.13 -11.36 -9.03
N ASP A 228 5.46 -10.88 -7.83
CA ASP A 228 4.62 -11.01 -6.65
C ASP A 228 3.34 -10.15 -6.78
N PRO A 229 2.13 -10.75 -6.70
CA PRO A 229 0.86 -10.00 -6.70
C PRO A 229 0.79 -8.87 -5.68
N ALA A 230 1.41 -9.01 -4.50
CA ALA A 230 1.45 -7.95 -3.49
C ALA A 230 2.28 -6.76 -3.97
N ILE A 231 3.38 -7.00 -4.68
CA ILE A 231 4.19 -5.94 -5.29
C ILE A 231 3.41 -5.25 -6.40
N VAL A 232 2.73 -6.02 -7.27
CA VAL A 232 1.86 -5.47 -8.33
C VAL A 232 0.82 -4.53 -7.72
N TYR A 233 0.13 -5.00 -6.68
CA TYR A 233 -0.91 -4.24 -6.00
C TYR A 233 -0.35 -2.95 -5.37
N SER A 234 0.79 -3.05 -4.67
CA SER A 234 1.42 -1.91 -4.03
C SER A 234 1.88 -0.84 -5.03
N ILE A 235 2.48 -1.26 -6.15
CA ILE A 235 2.87 -0.33 -7.23
C ILE A 235 1.63 0.34 -7.83
N ALA A 236 0.56 -0.41 -8.08
CA ALA A 236 -0.69 0.15 -8.58
C ALA A 236 -1.28 1.19 -7.59
N TYR A 237 -1.28 0.90 -6.29
CA TYR A 237 -1.74 1.82 -5.26
C TYR A 237 -0.91 3.12 -5.23
N ILE A 238 0.42 2.99 -5.29
CA ILE A 238 1.37 4.12 -5.35
C ILE A 238 1.10 4.98 -6.59
N PHE A 239 0.89 4.37 -7.74
CA PHE A 239 0.61 5.10 -8.97
C PHE A 239 -0.70 5.88 -8.89
N LEU A 240 -1.76 5.33 -8.31
CA LEU A 240 -2.99 6.10 -8.08
C LEU A 240 -2.72 7.37 -7.26
N ASP A 241 -1.87 7.29 -6.24
CA ASP A 241 -1.49 8.46 -5.45
C ASP A 241 -0.63 9.46 -6.24
N LEU A 242 0.36 8.97 -6.99
CA LEU A 242 1.22 9.80 -7.85
C LEU A 242 0.42 10.54 -8.92
N PHE A 243 -0.59 9.90 -9.51
CA PHE A 243 -1.50 10.54 -10.46
C PHE A 243 -2.58 11.41 -9.81
N GLY A 244 -2.58 11.52 -8.49
CA GLY A 244 -3.48 12.41 -7.76
C GLY A 244 -4.91 11.90 -7.67
N VAL A 245 -5.12 10.59 -7.87
CA VAL A 245 -6.42 9.98 -7.58
C VAL A 245 -6.69 10.17 -6.10
N ASN A 246 -7.72 10.98 -5.82
CA ASN A 246 -8.10 11.39 -4.48
C ASN A 246 -6.98 12.14 -3.70
N LYS A 247 -6.64 13.30 -4.21
CA LYS A 247 -5.55 14.16 -3.74
C LYS A 247 -5.69 14.58 -2.29
N GLU A 248 -4.90 14.01 -1.40
CA GLU A 248 -4.70 14.53 -0.06
C GLU A 248 -4.03 15.90 -0.06
N ALA A 249 -4.31 16.72 0.97
CA ALA A 249 -3.60 17.97 1.15
C ALA A 249 -2.09 17.71 1.29
N ARG A 250 -1.26 18.44 0.51
CA ARG A 250 0.19 18.28 0.43
C ARG A 250 0.88 18.13 1.79
N LYS A 251 0.41 18.84 2.82
CA LYS A 251 0.98 18.77 4.19
C LYS A 251 0.82 17.42 4.87
N LYS A 252 -0.18 16.63 4.48
CA LYS A 252 -0.50 15.32 5.08
C LYS A 252 0.21 14.16 4.37
N VAL A 253 0.55 14.35 3.09
CA VAL A 253 1.11 13.29 2.25
C VAL A 253 2.46 12.84 2.77
N ARG A 254 2.61 11.53 2.95
CA ARG A 254 3.87 10.85 3.31
C ARG A 254 3.89 9.49 2.63
N PHE A 255 5.02 9.13 2.06
CA PHE A 255 5.19 7.83 1.42
C PHE A 255 4.90 6.65 2.37
N ARG A 256 5.36 6.75 3.61
CA ARG A 256 5.10 5.73 4.63
C ARG A 256 3.61 5.49 4.87
N ASN A 257 2.82 6.56 5.03
CA ASN A 257 1.37 6.43 5.21
C ASN A 257 0.75 5.73 4.02
N MET A 258 1.11 6.15 2.79
CA MET A 258 0.60 5.55 1.57
C MET A 258 0.96 4.07 1.45
N GLN A 259 2.17 3.67 1.87
CA GLN A 259 2.52 2.24 1.92
C GLN A 259 1.68 1.47 2.92
N THR A 260 1.44 2.04 4.11
CA THR A 260 0.58 1.42 5.12
C THR A 260 -0.85 1.29 4.60
N ASP A 261 -1.39 2.33 3.96
CA ASP A 261 -2.72 2.28 3.33
C ASP A 261 -2.80 1.24 2.21
N SER A 262 -1.74 1.12 1.39
CA SER A 262 -1.62 0.07 0.39
C SER A 262 -1.65 -1.33 1.01
N CYS A 263 -0.96 -1.50 2.14
CA CYS A 263 -0.95 -2.75 2.89
C CYS A 263 -2.34 -3.08 3.43
N HIS A 264 -3.05 -2.11 4.04
CA HIS A 264 -4.42 -2.29 4.48
C HIS A 264 -5.35 -2.66 3.33
N SER A 265 -5.27 -1.94 2.23
CA SER A 265 -6.06 -2.17 1.03
C SER A 265 -5.81 -3.57 0.44
N PHE A 266 -4.54 -4.01 0.37
CA PHE A 266 -4.17 -5.33 -0.11
C PHE A 266 -4.74 -6.44 0.79
N PHE A 267 -4.52 -6.39 2.09
CA PHE A 267 -5.06 -7.41 2.99
C PHE A 267 -6.59 -7.37 3.08
N GLY A 268 -7.18 -6.18 3.06
CA GLY A 268 -8.64 -6.02 3.00
C GLY A 268 -9.27 -6.66 1.78
N SER A 269 -8.54 -6.76 0.66
CA SER A 269 -9.01 -7.38 -0.58
C SER A 269 -9.33 -8.87 -0.48
N PHE A 270 -8.90 -9.52 0.58
CA PHE A 270 -9.16 -10.94 0.86
C PHE A 270 -10.37 -11.17 1.79
N CYS A 271 -11.06 -10.12 2.19
CA CYS A 271 -12.24 -10.18 3.03
C CYS A 271 -13.51 -9.86 2.22
N ASP A 272 -14.68 -10.20 2.76
CA ASP A 272 -15.96 -9.84 2.13
C ASP A 272 -16.17 -8.32 2.14
N CYS A 273 -15.65 -7.64 3.16
CA CYS A 273 -15.62 -6.19 3.18
C CYS A 273 -14.41 -5.61 3.93
N ILE A 274 -14.06 -4.38 3.53
CA ILE A 274 -13.12 -3.50 4.24
C ILE A 274 -13.87 -2.25 4.69
N VAL A 275 -13.63 -1.83 5.94
CA VAL A 275 -14.23 -0.63 6.54
C VAL A 275 -13.13 0.36 6.89
N SER A 276 -13.23 1.56 6.37
CA SER A 276 -12.30 2.67 6.67
C SER A 276 -13.03 4.01 6.61
N ASP A 277 -12.69 4.94 7.48
CA ASP A 277 -13.18 6.31 7.41
C ASP A 277 -12.26 7.23 6.58
N ASP A 278 -11.12 6.74 6.14
CA ASP A 278 -10.26 7.43 5.17
C ASP A 278 -10.88 7.38 3.76
N GLU A 279 -11.42 8.52 3.32
CA GLU A 279 -12.06 8.65 2.02
C GLU A 279 -11.07 8.38 0.88
N GLY A 280 -9.80 8.80 1.05
CA GLY A 280 -8.75 8.61 0.07
C GLY A 280 -8.44 7.13 -0.16
N MET A 281 -8.28 6.42 0.94
CA MET A 281 -8.08 4.98 0.91
C MET A 281 -9.29 4.27 0.28
N ARG A 282 -10.52 4.59 0.70
CA ARG A 282 -11.73 3.95 0.14
C ARG A 282 -11.84 4.14 -1.37
N ARG A 283 -11.59 5.35 -1.89
CA ARG A 283 -11.63 5.62 -3.33
C ARG A 283 -10.58 4.81 -4.08
N LYS A 284 -9.33 4.78 -3.60
CA LYS A 284 -8.26 3.97 -4.20
C LYS A 284 -8.59 2.48 -4.15
N CYS A 285 -9.12 1.97 -3.03
CA CYS A 285 -9.61 0.58 -2.93
C CYS A 285 -10.65 0.27 -4.01
N LYS A 286 -11.67 1.12 -4.16
CA LYS A 286 -12.74 0.91 -5.18
C LYS A 286 -12.16 0.82 -6.59
N VAL A 287 -11.21 1.70 -6.94
CA VAL A 287 -10.54 1.68 -8.26
C VAL A 287 -9.75 0.39 -8.45
N LEU A 288 -8.91 0.01 -7.48
CA LEU A 288 -8.06 -1.18 -7.61
C LEU A 288 -8.86 -2.47 -7.57
N TYR A 289 -9.88 -2.56 -6.71
CA TYR A 289 -10.70 -3.76 -6.61
C TYR A 289 -11.46 -4.02 -7.91
N LYS A 290 -11.93 -2.97 -8.57
CA LYS A 290 -12.51 -3.12 -9.91
C LYS A 290 -11.46 -3.52 -10.94
N LEU A 291 -10.29 -2.86 -10.95
CA LEU A 291 -9.22 -3.16 -11.90
C LEU A 291 -8.74 -4.62 -11.81
N PHE A 292 -8.60 -5.14 -10.59
CA PHE A 292 -8.14 -6.50 -10.33
C PHE A 292 -9.27 -7.53 -10.20
N ASN A 293 -10.53 -7.12 -10.48
CA ASN A 293 -11.72 -7.97 -10.37
C ASN A 293 -11.89 -8.60 -8.97
N ILE A 294 -11.66 -7.80 -7.92
CA ILE A 294 -11.79 -8.18 -6.51
C ILE A 294 -13.21 -7.88 -6.04
N GLY A 295 -13.89 -8.86 -5.47
CA GLY A 295 -15.30 -8.76 -5.06
C GLY A 295 -15.56 -8.06 -3.72
N THR A 296 -14.50 -7.70 -2.99
CA THR A 296 -14.58 -7.06 -1.65
C THR A 296 -15.35 -5.75 -1.68
N LYS A 297 -16.27 -5.57 -0.75
CA LYS A 297 -17.02 -4.32 -0.58
C LYS A 297 -16.23 -3.33 0.26
N VAL A 298 -16.30 -2.05 -0.11
CA VAL A 298 -15.59 -0.97 0.58
C VAL A 298 -16.60 -0.03 1.22
N TYR A 299 -16.55 0.09 2.53
CA TYR A 299 -17.51 0.87 3.32
C TYR A 299 -16.83 1.95 4.17
N SER A 300 -17.51 3.06 4.41
CA SER A 300 -17.27 3.91 5.57
C SER A 300 -17.86 3.24 6.82
N THR A 301 -17.52 3.75 8.00
CA THR A 301 -18.15 3.28 9.25
C THR A 301 -19.66 3.47 9.21
N ASP A 302 -20.15 4.62 8.72
CA ASP A 302 -21.59 4.89 8.64
C ASP A 302 -22.29 3.92 7.68
N GLU A 303 -21.75 3.71 6.48
CA GLU A 303 -22.26 2.72 5.52
C GLU A 303 -22.23 1.29 6.09
N PHE A 304 -21.19 0.96 6.86
CA PHE A 304 -21.06 -0.36 7.48
C PHE A 304 -22.12 -0.58 8.56
N ILE A 305 -22.39 0.41 9.42
CA ILE A 305 -23.44 0.35 10.43
C ILE A 305 -24.80 0.05 9.78
N GLU A 306 -25.14 0.80 8.71
CA GLU A 306 -26.39 0.57 7.97
C GLU A 306 -26.47 -0.85 7.35
N LYS A 307 -25.35 -1.38 6.88
CA LYS A 307 -25.29 -2.72 6.28
C LYS A 307 -25.22 -3.82 7.31
N PHE A 308 -24.64 -3.55 8.48
CA PHE A 308 -24.56 -4.50 9.58
C PHE A 308 -25.94 -5.03 9.95
N ASP A 309 -26.94 -4.15 10.02
CA ASP A 309 -28.33 -4.50 10.29
C ASP A 309 -28.96 -5.32 9.14
N LYS A 310 -28.52 -5.12 7.91
CA LYS A 310 -29.05 -5.80 6.71
C LYS A 310 -28.52 -7.24 6.55
N TYR A 311 -27.39 -7.60 7.15
CA TYR A 311 -26.88 -8.97 7.13
C TYR A 311 -27.60 -9.90 8.13
N GLY A 312 -28.77 -9.49 8.66
CA GLY A 312 -29.64 -10.33 9.48
C GLY A 312 -29.35 -10.30 10.96
N LEU A 313 -28.73 -9.24 11.43
CA LEU A 313 -28.29 -9.04 12.80
C LEU A 313 -29.21 -8.07 13.55
N SER A 314 -30.50 -8.20 13.36
CA SER A 314 -31.54 -7.52 14.14
C SER A 314 -31.92 -8.34 15.36
#